data_4ecb68d9cd8e5b182e7fb95fbc979e7e
#
_entry.id   4ecb68d9cd8e5b182e7fb95fbc979e7e
#
_cell.length_a   1.000
_cell.length_b   1.000
_cell.length_c   1.000
_cell.angle_alpha   90.00
_cell.angle_beta   90.00
_cell.angle_gamma   90.00
#
_symmetry.space_group_name_H-M   'P 1'
#
loop_
_entity.id
_entity.type
_entity.pdbx_description
1 polymer ?
#
loop_
_entity_poly.entity_id
_entity_poly.type
_entity_poly.pdbx_seq_one_letter_code
_entity_poly.pdbx_strand_id
1 'polypeptide(L)'
;QRGRWNGKPLIPPDWVAMATAKQTSNGSNPKSDWNQGYGFQFWRCRHNAYRGDGAFGQYCLVMPEQDVVVAITSGVKDMQAVLNLVWDKLLPTMQPRRMPADSASRKNWWGRPYFLPHKLPTI
;
A
#
# COMPACT_ATOMS: atom_id res chain seq x y z
N GLN A 1 -8.60 -5.83 6.03
CA GLN A 1 -9.31 -7.11 6.33
C GLN A 1 -8.90 -7.76 7.68
N ARG A 2 -7.99 -7.10 8.44
CA ARG A 2 -7.60 -7.51 9.81
C ARG A 2 -7.28 -9.01 9.94
N GLY A 3 -6.43 -9.52 9.05
CA GLY A 3 -6.01 -10.93 9.08
C GLY A 3 -7.02 -11.94 8.52
N ARG A 4 -8.07 -11.47 7.84
CA ARG A 4 -9.08 -12.34 7.19
C ARG A 4 -8.91 -12.30 5.66
N TRP A 5 -9.19 -13.43 5.03
CA TRP A 5 -9.26 -13.57 3.58
C TRP A 5 -10.49 -14.37 3.19
N ASN A 6 -11.33 -13.84 2.30
CA ASN A 6 -12.60 -14.47 1.93
C ASN A 6 -13.45 -14.91 3.12
N GLY A 7 -13.52 -14.08 4.16
CA GLY A 7 -14.26 -14.38 5.38
C GLY A 7 -13.57 -15.34 6.35
N LYS A 8 -12.49 -16.02 5.95
CA LYS A 8 -11.73 -16.95 6.80
C LYS A 8 -10.63 -16.23 7.57
N PRO A 9 -10.47 -16.48 8.87
CA PRO A 9 -9.35 -15.96 9.63
C PRO A 9 -8.07 -16.70 9.22
N LEU A 10 -7.02 -15.95 8.83
CA LEU A 10 -5.69 -16.48 8.52
C LEU A 10 -4.68 -16.10 9.60
N ILE A 11 -4.81 -14.88 10.13
CA ILE A 11 -3.95 -14.31 11.17
C ILE A 11 -4.86 -13.73 12.24
N PRO A 12 -4.57 -13.93 13.56
CA PRO A 12 -5.36 -13.31 14.61
C PRO A 12 -5.43 -11.78 14.45
N PRO A 13 -6.63 -11.16 14.55
CA PRO A 13 -6.78 -9.72 14.40
C PRO A 13 -5.91 -8.89 15.38
N ASP A 14 -5.80 -9.37 16.62
CA ASP A 14 -4.98 -8.71 17.65
C ASP A 14 -3.50 -8.73 17.32
N TRP A 15 -3.01 -9.81 16.68
CA TRP A 15 -1.64 -9.87 16.18
C TRP A 15 -1.42 -8.84 15.08
N VAL A 16 -2.34 -8.71 14.12
CA VAL A 16 -2.24 -7.70 13.05
C VAL A 16 -2.22 -6.30 13.66
N ALA A 17 -3.12 -6.02 14.61
CA ALA A 17 -3.17 -4.73 15.29
C ALA A 17 -1.84 -4.42 16.02
N MET A 18 -1.32 -5.37 16.78
CA MET A 18 -0.09 -5.24 17.54
C MET A 18 1.13 -5.06 16.62
N ALA A 19 1.24 -5.90 15.59
CA ALA A 19 2.40 -5.90 14.68
C ALA A 19 2.51 -4.60 13.87
N THR A 20 1.38 -3.99 13.52
CA THR A 20 1.34 -2.76 12.72
C THR A 20 1.22 -1.49 13.56
N ALA A 21 1.04 -1.58 14.88
CA ALA A 21 1.06 -0.46 15.78
C ALA A 21 2.47 0.12 15.96
N LYS A 22 2.55 1.37 16.40
CA LYS A 22 3.82 2.00 16.79
C LYS A 22 4.34 1.34 18.08
N GLN A 23 5.41 0.57 17.99
CA GLN A 23 6.10 -0.04 19.11
C GLN A 23 7.26 0.83 19.59
N THR A 24 7.94 1.52 18.67
CA THR A 24 9.03 2.43 18.98
C THR A 24 8.96 3.72 18.20
N SER A 25 9.51 4.79 18.77
CA SER A 25 9.65 6.08 18.09
C SER A 25 10.92 6.09 17.25
N ASN A 26 10.86 6.67 16.06
CA ASN A 26 12.00 6.84 15.16
C ASN A 26 12.14 8.29 14.69
N GLY A 27 11.60 9.24 15.47
CA GLY A 27 11.69 10.68 15.22
C GLY A 27 10.39 11.41 15.49
N SER A 28 10.38 12.71 15.21
CA SER A 28 9.27 13.62 15.53
C SER A 28 8.82 14.52 14.38
N ASN A 29 9.44 14.42 13.18
CA ASN A 29 9.03 15.24 12.04
C ASN A 29 7.70 14.71 11.45
N PRO A 30 6.58 15.45 11.59
CA PRO A 30 5.27 15.00 11.14
C PRO A 30 5.13 14.91 9.62
N LYS A 31 6.06 15.52 8.87
CA LYS A 31 6.08 15.48 7.40
C LYS A 31 6.88 14.32 6.81
N SER A 32 7.65 13.62 7.65
CA SER A 32 8.47 12.50 7.21
C SER A 32 7.78 11.16 7.52
N ASP A 33 7.67 10.31 6.51
CA ASP A 33 7.17 8.95 6.68
C ASP A 33 8.19 8.00 7.35
N TRP A 34 9.41 8.48 7.61
CA TRP A 34 10.41 7.77 8.43
C TRP A 34 10.33 8.13 9.91
N ASN A 35 9.51 9.12 10.29
CA ASN A 35 9.40 9.59 11.67
C ASN A 35 8.03 9.29 12.33
N GLN A 36 7.20 8.42 11.73
CA GLN A 36 5.88 8.11 12.26
C GLN A 36 5.89 6.95 13.27
N GLY A 37 6.99 6.25 13.41
CA GLY A 37 7.18 5.11 14.29
C GLY A 37 7.43 3.81 13.53
N TYR A 38 7.75 2.76 14.30
CA TYR A 38 8.04 1.43 13.77
C TYR A 38 7.34 0.35 14.58
N GLY A 39 6.71 -0.60 13.89
CA GLY A 39 6.06 -1.78 14.48
C GLY A 39 6.94 -3.03 14.40
N PHE A 40 6.33 -4.21 14.29
CA PHE A 40 7.06 -5.45 14.09
C PHE A 40 7.36 -5.64 12.59
N GLN A 41 8.51 -5.12 12.14
CA GLN A 41 8.95 -5.09 10.72
C GLN A 41 8.10 -4.20 9.81
N PHE A 42 7.28 -3.29 10.36
CA PHE A 42 6.48 -2.34 9.62
C PHE A 42 6.84 -0.90 9.99
N TRP A 43 7.17 -0.08 9.01
CA TRP A 43 7.29 1.35 9.18
C TRP A 43 5.90 1.97 9.24
N ARG A 44 5.65 2.81 10.25
CA ARG A 44 4.44 3.64 10.25
C ARG A 44 4.61 4.78 9.27
N CYS A 45 3.50 5.18 8.67
CA CYS A 45 3.42 6.29 7.73
C CYS A 45 2.41 7.34 8.21
N ARG A 46 2.43 8.50 7.56
CA ARG A 46 1.32 9.45 7.62
C ARG A 46 0.01 8.77 7.18
N HIS A 47 -1.12 9.43 7.40
CA HIS A 47 -2.45 8.95 7.00
C HIS A 47 -2.79 7.56 7.54
N ASN A 48 -2.34 7.27 8.77
CA ASN A 48 -2.56 5.99 9.46
C ASN A 48 -2.14 4.74 8.65
N ALA A 49 -1.31 4.92 7.63
CA ALA A 49 -0.78 3.84 6.83
C ALA A 49 0.43 3.17 7.49
N TYR A 50 0.82 2.01 6.98
CA TYR A 50 2.07 1.34 7.31
C TYR A 50 2.64 0.64 6.07
N ARG A 51 3.93 0.34 6.11
CA ARG A 51 4.60 -0.24 4.95
C ARG A 51 5.73 -1.20 5.31
N GLY A 52 6.02 -2.15 4.39
CA GLY A 52 7.33 -2.71 4.17
C GLY A 52 8.04 -1.87 3.12
N ASP A 53 9.34 -1.61 3.29
CA ASP A 53 10.12 -0.92 2.27
C ASP A 53 11.46 -1.59 1.99
N GLY A 54 11.98 -1.33 0.80
CA GLY A 54 13.30 -1.70 0.36
C GLY A 54 14.02 -0.51 -0.26
N ALA A 55 15.31 -0.67 -0.50
CA ALA A 55 16.15 0.37 -1.06
C ALA A 55 15.59 0.92 -2.38
N PHE A 56 15.79 2.20 -2.61
CA PHE A 56 15.41 2.92 -3.84
C PHE A 56 13.91 3.00 -4.12
N GLY A 57 13.08 2.95 -3.06
CA GLY A 57 11.64 3.18 -3.18
C GLY A 57 10.82 1.93 -3.58
N GLN A 58 11.23 0.78 -3.10
CA GLN A 58 10.43 -0.45 -3.17
C GLN A 58 9.43 -0.43 -2.01
N TYR A 59 8.14 -0.43 -2.28
CA TYR A 59 7.14 -0.34 -1.23
C TYR A 59 6.02 -1.37 -1.34
N CYS A 60 5.64 -1.92 -0.20
CA CYS A 60 4.34 -2.53 0.02
C CYS A 60 3.60 -1.66 1.05
N LEU A 61 2.81 -0.72 0.58
CA LEU A 61 2.10 0.25 1.40
C LEU A 61 0.68 -0.23 1.67
N VAL A 62 0.31 -0.29 2.94
CA VAL A 62 -1.04 -0.69 3.37
C VAL A 62 -1.75 0.54 3.95
N MET A 63 -2.93 0.81 3.44
CA MET A 63 -3.80 1.94 3.81
C MET A 63 -5.11 1.38 4.37
N PRO A 64 -5.19 1.12 5.69
CA PRO A 64 -6.33 0.40 6.28
C PRO A 64 -7.66 1.14 6.17
N GLU A 65 -7.63 2.47 6.23
CA GLU A 65 -8.84 3.31 6.16
C GLU A 65 -9.48 3.31 4.76
N GLN A 66 -8.66 3.09 3.72
CA GLN A 66 -9.10 3.00 2.34
C GLN A 66 -9.34 1.56 1.88
N ASP A 67 -8.97 0.58 2.72
CA ASP A 67 -8.92 -0.87 2.37
C ASP A 67 -8.09 -1.14 1.11
N VAL A 68 -6.93 -0.47 1.00
CA VAL A 68 -6.06 -0.50 -0.19
C VAL A 68 -4.65 -0.96 0.18
N VAL A 69 -4.06 -1.74 -0.71
CA VAL A 69 -2.62 -2.05 -0.73
C VAL A 69 -2.03 -1.53 -2.03
N VAL A 70 -0.93 -0.78 -1.93
CA VAL A 70 -0.19 -0.24 -3.07
C VAL A 70 1.19 -0.88 -3.11
N ALA A 71 1.47 -1.64 -4.16
CA ALA A 71 2.80 -2.17 -4.43
C ALA A 71 3.52 -1.24 -5.42
N ILE A 72 4.72 -0.81 -5.06
CA ILE A 72 5.53 0.11 -5.87
C ILE A 72 6.90 -0.49 -6.07
N THR A 73 7.35 -0.53 -7.32
CA THR A 73 8.74 -0.82 -7.68
C THR A 73 9.34 0.43 -8.29
N SER A 74 10.48 0.86 -7.78
CA SER A 74 11.18 2.03 -8.32
C SER A 74 12.70 1.93 -8.12
N GLY A 75 13.44 2.89 -8.67
CA GLY A 75 14.89 2.98 -8.58
C GLY A 75 15.34 4.41 -8.28
N VAL A 76 14.67 5.09 -7.33
CA VAL A 76 14.89 6.51 -7.03
C VAL A 76 15.68 6.71 -5.74
N LYS A 77 16.46 7.79 -5.68
CA LYS A 77 17.20 8.18 -4.46
C LYS A 77 16.27 8.86 -3.44
N ASP A 78 15.38 9.74 -3.91
CA ASP A 78 14.41 10.41 -3.04
C ASP A 78 13.20 9.51 -2.82
N MET A 79 13.33 8.63 -1.86
CA MET A 79 12.29 7.67 -1.51
C MET A 79 11.05 8.34 -0.89
N GLN A 80 11.21 9.51 -0.21
CA GLN A 80 10.08 10.26 0.34
C GLN A 80 9.21 10.86 -0.75
N ALA A 81 9.80 11.29 -1.87
CA ALA A 81 9.05 11.83 -3.01
C ALA A 81 8.03 10.82 -3.56
N VAL A 82 8.36 9.52 -3.59
CA VAL A 82 7.44 8.46 -4.02
C VAL A 82 6.23 8.37 -3.10
N LEU A 83 6.44 8.41 -1.79
CA LEU A 83 5.34 8.40 -0.81
C LEU A 83 4.51 9.68 -0.91
N ASN A 84 5.15 10.84 -1.11
CA ASN A 84 4.42 12.09 -1.33
C ASN A 84 3.50 12.01 -2.56
N LEU A 85 3.92 11.37 -3.66
CA LEU A 85 3.05 11.15 -4.82
C LEU A 85 1.81 10.31 -4.47
N VAL A 86 1.97 9.30 -3.61
CA VAL A 86 0.81 8.52 -3.12
C VAL A 86 -0.14 9.42 -2.33
N TRP A 87 0.39 10.24 -1.41
CA TRP A 87 -0.42 11.12 -0.57
C TRP A 87 -1.08 12.25 -1.36
N ASP A 88 -0.35 12.86 -2.29
CA ASP A 88 -0.82 14.04 -3.00
C ASP A 88 -1.68 13.74 -4.23
N LYS A 89 -1.45 12.58 -4.87
CA LYS A 89 -2.10 12.24 -6.14
C LYS A 89 -3.04 11.04 -6.04
N LEU A 90 -2.64 9.98 -5.34
CA LEU A 90 -3.43 8.76 -5.30
C LEU A 90 -4.48 8.78 -4.18
N LEU A 91 -4.09 9.13 -2.96
CA LEU A 91 -5.00 9.15 -1.81
C LEU A 91 -6.25 10.02 -2.03
N PRO A 92 -6.18 11.23 -2.61
CA PRO A 92 -7.38 12.05 -2.85
C PRO A 92 -8.38 11.44 -3.84
N THR A 93 -7.93 10.49 -4.68
CA THR A 93 -8.80 9.80 -5.66
C THR A 93 -9.51 8.59 -5.07
N MET A 94 -9.10 8.13 -3.88
CA MET A 94 -9.69 6.97 -3.24
C MET A 94 -11.08 7.31 -2.67
N GLN A 95 -12.08 6.57 -3.12
CA GLN A 95 -13.46 6.73 -2.69
C GLN A 95 -13.83 5.66 -1.66
N PRO A 96 -14.70 5.96 -0.67
CA PRO A 96 -15.15 4.98 0.32
C PRO A 96 -16.04 3.88 -0.27
N ARG A 97 -16.32 3.94 -1.54
CA ARG A 97 -17.13 2.96 -2.29
C ARG A 97 -16.41 2.49 -3.53
N ARG A 98 -16.77 1.30 -3.99
CA ARG A 98 -16.27 0.77 -5.27
C ARG A 98 -16.60 1.76 -6.41
N MET A 99 -15.57 2.17 -7.14
CA MET A 99 -15.78 3.01 -8.33
C MET A 99 -16.54 2.23 -9.41
N PRO A 100 -17.43 2.89 -10.18
CA PRO A 100 -18.04 2.28 -11.36
C PRO A 100 -16.97 1.76 -12.32
N ALA A 101 -17.24 0.63 -12.95
CA ALA A 101 -16.32 0.12 -13.97
C ALA A 101 -16.33 1.08 -15.18
N ASP A 102 -15.18 1.65 -15.48
CA ASP A 102 -15.01 2.43 -16.71
C ASP A 102 -14.68 1.48 -17.88
N SER A 103 -15.70 1.22 -18.70
CA SER A 103 -15.59 0.34 -19.87
C SER A 103 -14.68 0.91 -20.96
N ALA A 104 -14.52 2.23 -21.05
CA ALA A 104 -13.62 2.88 -22.01
C ALA A 104 -12.16 2.70 -21.61
N SER A 105 -11.81 2.90 -20.35
CA SER A 105 -10.47 2.63 -19.83
C SER A 105 -10.08 1.16 -19.97
N ARG A 106 -11.02 0.22 -19.74
CA ARG A 106 -10.76 -1.21 -19.93
C ARG A 106 -10.34 -1.56 -21.36
N LYS A 107 -11.02 -1.01 -22.36
CA LYS A 107 -10.68 -1.25 -23.79
C LYS A 107 -9.27 -0.77 -24.12
N ASN A 108 -8.86 0.36 -23.56
CA ASN A 108 -7.53 0.94 -23.82
C ASN A 108 -6.38 0.19 -23.12
N TRP A 109 -6.64 -0.51 -22.01
CA TRP A 109 -5.64 -1.30 -21.33
C TRP A 109 -5.35 -2.63 -22.04
N TRP A 110 -6.36 -3.35 -22.48
CA TRP A 110 -6.22 -4.64 -23.16
C TRP A 110 -5.73 -4.52 -24.60
N GLY A 111 -5.79 -3.36 -25.22
CA GLY A 111 -5.30 -3.09 -26.58
C GLY A 111 -3.82 -2.66 -26.64
N ARG A 112 -3.09 -2.57 -25.53
CA ARG A 112 -1.67 -2.21 -25.55
C ARG A 112 -0.78 -3.46 -25.69
N PRO A 113 0.20 -3.46 -26.63
CA PRO A 113 1.01 -4.65 -26.95
C PRO A 113 1.94 -5.13 -25.84
N TYR A 114 1.98 -4.45 -24.68
CA TYR A 114 2.83 -4.78 -23.53
C TYR A 114 2.16 -5.64 -22.47
N PHE A 115 0.87 -5.91 -22.57
CA PHE A 115 0.16 -6.85 -21.71
C PHE A 115 -0.11 -8.14 -22.46
N LEU A 116 0.89 -8.99 -22.58
CA LEU A 116 0.65 -10.39 -22.90
C LEU A 116 -0.03 -11.03 -21.68
N PRO A 117 -1.19 -11.65 -21.84
CA PRO A 117 -1.78 -12.43 -20.75
C PRO A 117 -0.84 -13.61 -20.49
N HIS A 118 -0.04 -13.54 -19.43
CA HIS A 118 0.57 -14.75 -18.90
C HIS A 118 -0.58 -15.66 -18.50
N LYS A 119 -0.74 -16.76 -19.24
CA LYS A 119 -1.57 -17.88 -18.80
C LYS A 119 -1.05 -18.28 -17.44
N LEU A 120 -1.81 -18.01 -16.38
CA LEU A 120 -1.53 -18.60 -15.08
C LEU A 120 -1.54 -20.13 -15.28
N PRO A 121 -0.53 -20.85 -14.79
CA PRO A 121 -0.60 -22.31 -14.82
C PRO A 121 -1.83 -22.73 -14.01
N THR A 122 -2.66 -23.55 -14.63
CA THR A 122 -3.72 -24.27 -13.94
C THR A 122 -3.06 -25.22 -12.96
N ILE A 123 -3.27 -25.00 -11.66
CA ILE A 123 -2.99 -25.94 -10.58
C ILE A 123 -4.17 -26.89 -10.47
#